data_4962f9d10cf94fcea3213b8c724fbb26
#
_entry.id   4962f9d10cf94fcea3213b8c724fbb26
#
_cell.length_a   1.000
_cell.length_b   1.000
_cell.length_c   1.000
_cell.angle_alpha   90.00
_cell.angle_beta   90.00
_cell.angle_gamma   90.00
#
_symmetry.space_group_name_H-M   'P 1'
#
loop_
_entity.id
_entity.type
_entity.pdbx_description
1 polymer ?
#
loop_
_entity_poly.entity_id
_entity_poly.type
_entity_poly.pdbx_seq_one_letter_code
_entity_poly.pdbx_strand_id
1 'polypeptide(L)'
;FYEIESAREMWSVRQLSRQIGSSLYERLALSRNKDEVMRLAQEGQTIEKPADIIKNPITLEFLGLKPEYAYTESKLEHAIIGKVQQFLLELGRGFLFEARQKRFTFDEQHFYVDLVFYNRLLQCYVLIDLKTAKVSHQDLGQMQMYVNYFDRYVKQDFEKPTIGILLCEEKNDALVQLTLPENANIYATEYS
;
A
#
# COMPACT_ATOMS: atom_id res chain seq x y z
N PHE A 1 -10.14 2.89 -19.63
CA PHE A 1 -9.25 2.96 -18.45
C PHE A 1 -7.78 3.13 -18.84
N TYR A 2 -7.15 2.13 -19.47
CA TYR A 2 -5.71 2.14 -19.75
C TYR A 2 -5.26 3.30 -20.65
N GLU A 3 -6.07 3.68 -21.63
CA GLU A 3 -5.82 4.84 -22.49
C GLU A 3 -5.75 6.14 -21.65
N ILE A 4 -6.72 6.33 -20.78
CA ILE A 4 -6.82 7.50 -19.91
C ILE A 4 -5.64 7.56 -18.93
N GLU A 5 -5.36 6.43 -18.26
CA GLU A 5 -4.27 6.36 -17.30
C GLU A 5 -2.89 6.56 -17.96
N SER A 6 -2.66 5.93 -19.12
CA SER A 6 -1.39 6.07 -19.82
C SER A 6 -1.13 7.51 -20.30
N ALA A 7 -2.16 8.20 -20.76
CA ALA A 7 -2.05 9.60 -21.15
C ALA A 7 -1.84 10.52 -19.95
N ARG A 8 -2.59 10.31 -18.88
CA ARG A 8 -2.53 11.12 -17.65
C ARG A 8 -1.20 11.01 -16.92
N GLU A 9 -0.68 9.79 -16.80
CA GLU A 9 0.56 9.47 -16.08
C GLU A 9 1.79 9.43 -17.01
N MET A 10 1.61 9.73 -18.29
CA MET A 10 2.67 9.71 -19.32
C MET A 10 3.45 8.38 -19.33
N TRP A 11 2.74 7.25 -19.28
CA TRP A 11 3.39 5.94 -19.27
C TRP A 11 4.11 5.66 -20.58
N SER A 12 5.32 5.15 -20.46
CA SER A 12 6.01 4.54 -21.59
C SER A 12 5.28 3.25 -22.04
N VAL A 13 5.54 2.81 -23.25
CA VAL A 13 4.99 1.54 -23.78
C VAL A 13 5.26 0.36 -22.82
N ARG A 14 6.46 0.32 -22.24
CA ARG A 14 6.83 -0.73 -21.25
C ARG A 14 5.97 -0.66 -19.98
N GLN A 15 5.74 0.55 -19.47
CA GLN A 15 4.90 0.76 -18.29
C GLN A 15 3.45 0.40 -18.57
N LEU A 16 2.91 0.82 -19.71
CA LEU A 16 1.55 0.45 -20.13
C LEU A 16 1.41 -1.08 -20.27
N SER A 17 2.34 -1.72 -20.97
CA SER A 17 2.34 -3.18 -21.13
C SER A 17 2.38 -3.91 -19.79
N ARG A 18 3.17 -3.42 -18.83
CA ARG A 18 3.23 -3.96 -17.48
C ARG A 18 1.89 -3.81 -16.77
N GLN A 19 1.28 -2.63 -16.80
CA GLN A 19 0.02 -2.38 -16.11
C GLN A 19 -1.14 -3.22 -16.69
N ILE A 20 -1.16 -3.43 -18.00
CA ILE A 20 -2.11 -4.34 -18.65
C ILE A 20 -1.82 -5.79 -18.23
N GLY A 21 -0.57 -6.22 -18.32
CA GLY A 21 -0.16 -7.59 -17.97
C GLY A 21 -0.41 -7.95 -16.50
N SER A 22 -0.32 -6.99 -15.59
CA SER A 22 -0.63 -7.15 -14.17
C SER A 22 -2.11 -6.89 -13.82
N SER A 23 -2.98 -6.76 -14.81
CA SER A 23 -4.43 -6.57 -14.64
C SER A 23 -4.77 -5.42 -13.67
N LEU A 24 -4.14 -4.26 -13.88
CA LEU A 24 -4.31 -3.11 -12.96
C LEU A 24 -5.78 -2.72 -12.78
N TYR A 25 -6.55 -2.67 -13.87
CA TYR A 25 -7.96 -2.29 -13.81
C TYR A 25 -8.76 -3.24 -12.92
N GLU A 26 -8.58 -4.53 -13.10
CA GLU A 26 -9.28 -5.57 -12.37
C GLU A 26 -8.93 -5.52 -10.87
N ARG A 27 -7.65 -5.34 -10.54
CA ARG A 27 -7.19 -5.20 -9.14
C ARG A 27 -7.76 -3.96 -8.45
N LEU A 28 -7.93 -2.86 -9.17
CA LEU A 28 -8.58 -1.66 -8.65
C LEU A 28 -10.10 -1.82 -8.53
N ALA A 29 -10.71 -2.62 -9.40
CA ALA A 29 -12.15 -2.85 -9.40
C ALA A 29 -12.60 -3.77 -8.27
N LEU A 30 -11.75 -4.68 -7.79
CA LEU A 30 -12.10 -5.70 -6.78
C LEU A 30 -12.64 -5.13 -5.46
N SER A 31 -12.18 -3.95 -5.07
CA SER A 31 -12.59 -3.29 -3.82
C SER A 31 -13.72 -2.27 -3.99
N ARG A 32 -14.38 -2.21 -5.17
CA ARG A 32 -15.32 -1.16 -5.56
C ARG A 32 -16.72 -1.70 -5.84
N ASN A 33 -17.72 -0.86 -5.60
CA ASN A 33 -19.10 -1.15 -6.01
C ASN A 33 -19.29 -0.91 -7.53
N LYS A 34 -20.45 -1.28 -8.06
CA LYS A 34 -20.73 -1.23 -9.49
C LYS A 34 -20.58 0.16 -10.12
N ASP A 35 -21.04 1.20 -9.42
CA ASP A 35 -20.98 2.58 -9.93
C ASP A 35 -19.54 3.10 -9.93
N GLU A 36 -18.77 2.77 -8.89
CA GLU A 36 -17.33 3.08 -8.81
C GLU A 36 -16.53 2.33 -9.89
N VAL A 37 -16.88 1.10 -10.22
CA VAL A 37 -16.25 0.35 -11.33
C VAL A 37 -16.54 1.00 -12.68
N MET A 38 -17.78 1.44 -12.92
CA MET A 38 -18.13 2.16 -14.14
C MET A 38 -17.38 3.49 -14.24
N ARG A 39 -17.31 4.24 -13.17
CA ARG A 39 -16.53 5.48 -13.10
C ARG A 39 -15.04 5.23 -13.35
N LEU A 40 -14.46 4.18 -12.76
CA LEU A 40 -13.09 3.78 -13.00
C LEU A 40 -12.82 3.49 -14.48
N ALA A 41 -13.75 2.81 -15.15
CA ALA A 41 -13.62 2.48 -16.57
C ALA A 41 -13.65 3.73 -17.47
N GLN A 42 -14.49 4.71 -17.15
CA GLN A 42 -14.76 5.88 -17.98
C GLN A 42 -13.84 7.07 -17.69
N GLU A 43 -13.45 7.26 -16.43
CA GLU A 43 -12.71 8.44 -15.98
C GLU A 43 -11.28 8.11 -15.55
N GLY A 44 -10.93 6.82 -15.43
CA GLY A 44 -9.67 6.38 -14.84
C GLY A 44 -9.68 6.42 -13.31
N GLN A 45 -8.53 6.23 -12.70
CA GLN A 45 -8.37 6.23 -11.24
C GLN A 45 -8.52 7.65 -10.67
N THR A 46 -9.53 7.84 -9.82
CA THR A 46 -9.71 9.03 -9.00
C THR A 46 -9.28 8.70 -7.57
N ILE A 47 -8.47 9.55 -6.95
CA ILE A 47 -7.96 9.35 -5.59
C ILE A 47 -8.54 10.43 -4.68
N GLU A 48 -9.58 10.05 -3.92
CA GLU A 48 -10.33 10.94 -3.03
C GLU A 48 -10.38 10.40 -1.59
N LYS A 49 -10.30 9.08 -1.42
CA LYS A 49 -10.40 8.39 -0.13
C LYS A 49 -9.32 7.31 0.00
N PRO A 50 -8.98 6.87 1.22
CA PRO A 50 -7.94 5.86 1.45
C PRO A 50 -8.11 4.57 0.63
N ALA A 51 -9.32 4.07 0.47
CA ALA A 51 -9.59 2.86 -0.29
C ALA A 51 -9.20 2.97 -1.78
N ASP A 52 -9.09 4.19 -2.32
CA ASP A 52 -8.76 4.40 -3.73
C ASP A 52 -7.30 4.05 -4.07
N ILE A 53 -6.41 4.08 -3.09
CA ILE A 53 -5.00 3.70 -3.27
C ILE A 53 -4.72 2.22 -2.98
N ILE A 54 -5.70 1.50 -2.44
CA ILE A 54 -5.50 0.09 -2.09
C ILE A 54 -5.67 -0.78 -3.34
N LYS A 55 -4.71 -1.66 -3.57
CA LYS A 55 -4.74 -2.69 -4.60
C LYS A 55 -4.62 -4.05 -3.94
N ASN A 56 -5.32 -5.03 -4.46
CA ASN A 56 -5.24 -6.39 -3.96
C ASN A 56 -5.33 -7.40 -5.12
N PRO A 57 -4.27 -8.16 -5.37
CA PRO A 57 -2.94 -8.05 -4.75
C PRO A 57 -2.11 -6.86 -5.26
N ILE A 58 -1.05 -6.51 -4.52
CA ILE A 58 0.07 -5.72 -5.03
C ILE A 58 1.02 -6.68 -5.75
N THR A 59 1.35 -6.37 -7.00
CA THR A 59 2.15 -7.26 -7.83
C THR A 59 3.63 -6.93 -7.71
N LEU A 60 4.42 -7.89 -7.27
CA LEU A 60 5.86 -7.74 -7.02
C LEU A 60 6.76 -8.47 -8.03
N GLU A 61 6.22 -8.87 -9.18
CA GLU A 61 6.95 -9.60 -10.23
C GLU A 61 8.26 -8.92 -10.66
N PHE A 62 8.28 -7.59 -10.59
CA PHE A 62 9.45 -6.79 -10.95
C PHE A 62 10.64 -7.00 -10.00
N LEU A 63 10.42 -7.55 -8.81
CA LEU A 63 11.51 -7.88 -7.89
C LEU A 63 12.35 -9.05 -8.42
N GLY A 64 11.77 -9.91 -9.26
CA GLY A 64 12.43 -11.09 -9.80
C GLY A 64 12.72 -12.15 -8.72
N LEU A 65 11.96 -12.13 -7.64
CA LEU A 65 12.04 -13.14 -6.59
C LEU A 65 11.44 -14.45 -7.11
N LYS A 66 12.09 -15.56 -6.81
CA LYS A 66 11.61 -16.88 -7.24
C LYS A 66 10.58 -17.39 -6.24
N PRO A 67 9.37 -17.79 -6.68
CA PRO A 67 8.30 -18.28 -5.79
C PRO A 67 8.69 -19.49 -4.92
N GLU A 68 9.72 -20.23 -5.35
CA GLU A 68 10.18 -21.47 -4.70
C GLU A 68 10.94 -21.24 -3.39
N TYR A 69 11.34 -20.00 -3.09
CA TYR A 69 12.11 -19.68 -1.90
C TYR A 69 11.28 -18.90 -0.89
N ALA A 70 11.29 -19.35 0.36
CA ALA A 70 10.80 -18.56 1.47
C ALA A 70 11.73 -17.36 1.69
N TYR A 71 11.18 -16.16 1.60
CA TYR A 71 11.90 -14.91 1.86
C TYR A 71 11.63 -14.42 3.28
N THR A 72 12.63 -13.79 3.88
CA THR A 72 12.43 -13.05 5.12
C THR A 72 11.90 -11.65 4.80
N GLU A 73 11.20 -11.04 5.75
CA GLU A 73 10.71 -9.65 5.64
C GLU A 73 11.85 -8.69 5.27
N SER A 74 13.02 -8.85 5.89
CA SER A 74 14.21 -8.05 5.58
C SER A 74 14.70 -8.23 4.12
N LYS A 75 14.67 -9.43 3.57
CA LYS A 75 15.03 -9.66 2.15
C LYS A 75 14.03 -9.04 1.20
N LEU A 76 12.73 -9.16 1.52
CA LEU A 76 11.67 -8.54 0.74
C LEU A 76 11.80 -7.00 0.76
N GLU A 77 12.04 -6.42 1.93
CA GLU A 77 12.29 -4.98 2.08
C GLU A 77 13.47 -4.50 1.24
N HIS A 78 14.61 -5.18 1.34
CA HIS A 78 15.79 -4.83 0.54
C HIS A 78 15.53 -4.91 -0.97
N ALA A 79 14.80 -5.93 -1.42
CA ALA A 79 14.43 -6.06 -2.83
C ALA A 79 13.52 -4.91 -3.29
N ILE A 80 12.53 -4.53 -2.49
CA ILE A 80 11.64 -3.37 -2.76
C ILE A 80 12.46 -2.08 -2.84
N ILE A 81 13.33 -1.82 -1.87
CA ILE A 81 14.16 -0.61 -1.85
C ILE A 81 15.11 -0.58 -3.04
N GLY A 82 15.72 -1.71 -3.41
CA GLY A 82 16.56 -1.80 -4.61
C GLY A 82 15.84 -1.46 -5.91
N LYS A 83 14.51 -1.53 -5.92
CA LYS A 83 13.65 -1.25 -7.07
C LYS A 83 12.49 -0.31 -6.69
N VAL A 84 12.76 0.67 -5.83
CA VAL A 84 11.73 1.57 -5.29
C VAL A 84 10.95 2.33 -6.37
N GLN A 85 11.59 2.66 -7.48
CA GLN A 85 10.89 3.32 -8.61
C GLN A 85 9.80 2.42 -9.21
N GLN A 86 10.09 1.13 -9.38
CA GLN A 86 9.09 0.16 -9.85
C GLN A 86 8.00 -0.06 -8.81
N PHE A 87 8.37 -0.07 -7.53
CA PHE A 87 7.40 -0.18 -6.45
C PHE A 87 6.48 1.04 -6.38
N LEU A 88 7.00 2.25 -6.55
CA LEU A 88 6.19 3.47 -6.64
C LEU A 88 5.23 3.42 -7.83
N LEU A 89 5.65 2.89 -8.98
CA LEU A 89 4.77 2.69 -10.13
C LEU A 89 3.66 1.68 -9.80
N GLU A 90 3.97 0.62 -9.06
CA GLU A 90 2.97 -0.35 -8.60
C GLU A 90 2.02 0.26 -7.58
N LEU A 91 2.51 1.01 -6.60
CA LEU A 91 1.64 1.71 -5.65
C LEU A 91 0.69 2.68 -6.34
N GLY A 92 1.15 3.38 -7.37
CA GLY A 92 0.33 4.24 -8.21
C GLY A 92 0.48 5.73 -7.90
N ARG A 93 -0.60 6.46 -8.20
CA ARG A 93 -0.58 7.93 -8.23
C ARG A 93 -0.36 8.56 -6.87
N GLY A 94 0.45 9.62 -6.88
CA GLY A 94 0.64 10.51 -5.74
C GLY A 94 1.61 10.02 -4.69
N PHE A 95 2.16 8.82 -4.80
CA PHE A 95 3.11 8.29 -3.84
C PHE A 95 4.49 8.91 -3.95
N LEU A 96 5.05 9.24 -2.79
CA LEU A 96 6.43 9.67 -2.58
C LEU A 96 7.04 8.76 -1.53
N PHE A 97 8.28 8.31 -1.76
CA PHE A 97 9.01 7.54 -0.76
C PHE A 97 9.68 8.49 0.23
N GLU A 98 9.49 8.28 1.53
CA GLU A 98 10.11 9.08 2.57
C GLU A 98 11.24 8.34 3.28
N ALA A 99 10.97 7.14 3.80
CA ALA A 99 11.95 6.42 4.60
C ALA A 99 11.72 4.90 4.61
N ARG A 100 12.80 4.17 4.90
CA ARG A 100 12.77 2.77 5.30
C ARG A 100 13.18 2.64 6.76
N GLN A 101 12.70 1.62 7.47
CA GLN A 101 13.04 1.34 8.86
C GLN A 101 12.99 2.61 9.73
N LYS A 102 11.88 3.35 9.58
CA LYS A 102 11.68 4.60 10.31
C LYS A 102 11.53 4.32 11.79
N ARG A 103 12.56 4.64 12.56
CA ARG A 103 12.54 4.48 14.01
C ARG A 103 11.74 5.59 14.68
N PHE A 104 10.93 5.22 15.64
CA PHE A 104 10.43 6.13 16.67
C PHE A 104 10.58 5.49 18.06
N THR A 105 10.57 6.32 19.09
CA THR A 105 10.71 5.87 20.47
C THR A 105 9.49 6.34 21.26
N PHE A 106 8.85 5.42 21.94
CA PHE A 106 7.74 5.70 22.84
C PHE A 106 7.87 4.82 24.09
N ASP A 107 7.71 5.43 25.28
CA ASP A 107 7.83 4.74 26.56
C ASP A 107 9.13 3.91 26.67
N GLU A 108 10.28 4.55 26.33
CA GLU A 108 11.62 3.96 26.32
C GLU A 108 11.81 2.77 25.36
N GLN A 109 10.79 2.39 24.60
CA GLN A 109 10.86 1.33 23.60
C GLN A 109 11.06 1.91 22.19
N HIS A 110 11.83 1.18 21.37
CA HIS A 110 12.10 1.53 19.99
C HIS A 110 11.25 0.68 19.06
N PHE A 111 10.61 1.36 18.12
CA PHE A 111 9.78 0.76 17.08
C PHE A 111 10.28 1.18 15.71
N TYR A 112 10.04 0.35 14.71
CA TYR A 112 10.49 0.58 13.35
C TYR A 112 9.35 0.31 12.39
N VAL A 113 9.05 1.28 11.53
CA VAL A 113 8.13 1.11 10.41
C VAL A 113 8.95 0.71 9.20
N ASP A 114 8.61 -0.39 8.54
CA ASP A 114 9.40 -0.93 7.42
C ASP A 114 9.57 0.09 6.31
N LEU A 115 8.45 0.61 5.79
CA LEU A 115 8.44 1.58 4.69
C LEU A 115 7.47 2.71 5.00
N VAL A 116 7.94 3.94 4.85
CA VAL A 116 7.13 5.15 5.00
C VAL A 116 7.03 5.86 3.66
N PHE A 117 5.80 6.07 3.21
CA PHE A 117 5.46 6.85 2.04
C PHE A 117 4.57 8.04 2.43
N TYR A 118 4.46 8.98 1.51
CA TYR A 118 3.50 10.06 1.58
C TYR A 118 2.68 10.07 0.29
N ASN A 119 1.36 10.16 0.40
CA ASN A 119 0.52 10.34 -0.78
C ASN A 119 0.07 11.80 -0.88
N ARG A 120 0.58 12.52 -1.89
CA ARG A 120 0.33 13.94 -2.07
C ARG A 120 -1.10 14.28 -2.47
N LEU A 121 -1.84 13.33 -3.06
CA LEU A 121 -3.22 13.55 -3.48
C LEU A 121 -4.19 13.43 -2.30
N LEU A 122 -3.90 12.51 -1.38
CA LEU A 122 -4.63 12.35 -0.13
C LEU A 122 -4.08 13.23 1.00
N GLN A 123 -2.90 13.83 0.81
CA GLN A 123 -2.20 14.64 1.82
C GLN A 123 -2.03 13.89 3.15
N CYS A 124 -1.53 12.66 3.09
CA CYS A 124 -1.32 11.85 4.28
C CYS A 124 -0.11 10.92 4.17
N TYR A 125 0.40 10.52 5.33
CA TYR A 125 1.36 9.42 5.43
C TYR A 125 0.71 8.09 5.10
N VAL A 126 1.49 7.21 4.46
CA VAL A 126 1.12 5.82 4.20
C VAL A 126 2.25 4.94 4.73
N LEU A 127 1.95 4.18 5.77
CA LEU A 127 2.88 3.26 6.42
C LEU A 127 2.66 1.87 5.85
N ILE A 128 3.72 1.21 5.42
CA ILE A 128 3.65 -0.17 4.92
C ILE A 128 4.54 -1.03 5.81
N ASP A 129 3.95 -2.08 6.37
CA ASP A 129 4.65 -3.12 7.12
C ASP A 129 4.57 -4.43 6.33
N LEU A 130 5.71 -5.10 6.19
CA LEU A 130 5.86 -6.29 5.36
C LEU A 130 5.71 -7.54 6.20
N LYS A 131 4.92 -8.49 5.73
CA LYS A 131 4.73 -9.80 6.37
C LYS A 131 4.90 -10.92 5.35
N THR A 132 5.81 -11.83 5.62
CA THR A 132 6.06 -13.01 4.78
C THR A 132 5.24 -14.22 5.20
N ALA A 133 4.13 -13.97 5.89
CA ALA A 133 3.20 -14.97 6.39
C ALA A 133 1.77 -14.42 6.39
N LYS A 134 0.85 -15.19 6.93
CA LYS A 134 -0.52 -14.77 7.17
C LYS A 134 -0.58 -13.67 8.24
N VAL A 135 -1.39 -12.65 7.99
CA VAL A 135 -1.65 -11.57 8.95
C VAL A 135 -2.19 -12.11 10.27
N SER A 136 -1.64 -11.61 11.38
CA SER A 136 -2.08 -11.90 12.75
C SER A 136 -2.73 -10.68 13.41
N HIS A 137 -3.45 -10.92 14.52
CA HIS A 137 -3.99 -9.81 15.32
C HIS A 137 -2.90 -8.94 15.97
N GLN A 138 -1.71 -9.49 16.20
CA GLN A 138 -0.56 -8.74 16.70
C GLN A 138 -0.03 -7.75 15.66
N ASP A 139 0.02 -8.15 14.39
CA ASP A 139 0.42 -7.28 13.28
C ASP A 139 -0.54 -6.10 13.13
N LEU A 140 -1.85 -6.35 13.25
CA LEU A 140 -2.87 -5.32 13.21
C LEU A 140 -2.75 -4.34 14.38
N GLY A 141 -2.53 -4.85 15.58
CA GLY A 141 -2.30 -4.02 16.78
C GLY A 141 -1.03 -3.17 16.67
N GLN A 142 0.05 -3.74 16.14
CA GLN A 142 1.29 -3.01 15.87
C GLN A 142 1.08 -1.88 14.86
N MET A 143 0.41 -2.15 13.74
CA MET A 143 0.10 -1.13 12.74
C MET A 143 -0.81 -0.03 13.31
N GLN A 144 -1.79 -0.38 14.13
CA GLN A 144 -2.64 0.62 14.79
C GLN A 144 -1.82 1.55 15.69
N MET A 145 -0.85 1.01 16.41
CA MET A 145 0.07 1.80 17.22
C MET A 145 0.92 2.74 16.34
N TYR A 146 1.42 2.27 15.21
CA TYR A 146 2.20 3.09 14.28
C TYR A 146 1.37 4.24 13.70
N VAL A 147 0.17 3.95 13.22
CA VAL A 147 -0.76 4.96 12.70
C VAL A 147 -1.10 5.99 13.77
N ASN A 148 -1.41 5.55 15.00
CA ASN A 148 -1.69 6.44 16.12
C ASN A 148 -0.51 7.35 16.46
N TYR A 149 0.71 6.81 16.43
CA TYR A 149 1.92 7.60 16.68
C TYR A 149 2.11 8.69 15.63
N PHE A 150 1.98 8.35 14.35
CA PHE A 150 2.10 9.31 13.27
C PHE A 150 1.00 10.38 13.34
N ASP A 151 -0.23 10.00 13.64
CA ASP A 151 -1.35 10.95 13.75
C ASP A 151 -1.20 11.93 14.93
N ARG A 152 -0.59 11.49 16.03
CA ARG A 152 -0.46 12.32 17.24
C ARG A 152 0.82 13.14 17.25
N TYR A 153 1.92 12.64 16.69
CA TYR A 153 3.25 13.22 16.91
C TYR A 153 4.02 13.58 15.63
N VAL A 154 3.62 13.10 14.45
CA VAL A 154 4.36 13.29 13.21
C VAL A 154 3.63 14.18 12.23
N LYS A 155 2.38 13.86 11.89
CA LYS A 155 1.63 14.62 10.89
C LYS A 155 1.34 16.05 11.34
N GLN A 156 1.22 16.95 10.37
CA GLN A 156 0.79 18.32 10.59
C GLN A 156 -0.75 18.43 10.64
N ASP A 157 -1.25 19.54 11.17
CA ASP A 157 -2.71 19.75 11.36
C ASP A 157 -3.49 19.74 10.04
N PHE A 158 -2.87 20.18 8.94
CA PHE A 158 -3.51 20.19 7.62
C PHE A 158 -3.52 18.81 6.95
N GLU A 159 -2.72 17.86 7.43
CA GLU A 159 -2.63 16.53 6.85
C GLU A 159 -3.78 15.65 7.31
N LYS A 160 -4.21 14.78 6.42
CA LYS A 160 -5.27 13.81 6.69
C LYS A 160 -4.74 12.64 7.55
N PRO A 161 -5.64 11.86 8.16
CA PRO A 161 -5.23 10.71 8.95
C PRO A 161 -4.32 9.75 8.20
N THR A 162 -3.31 9.26 8.88
CA THR A 162 -2.34 8.29 8.37
C THR A 162 -3.01 7.00 7.95
N ILE A 163 -2.56 6.42 6.84
CA ILE A 163 -3.00 5.13 6.33
C ILE A 163 -1.96 4.08 6.68
N GLY A 164 -2.40 2.95 7.24
CA GLY A 164 -1.57 1.76 7.47
C GLY A 164 -1.90 0.67 6.47
N ILE A 165 -0.89 0.04 5.88
CA ILE A 165 -1.03 -1.10 4.97
C ILE A 165 -0.15 -2.24 5.48
N LEU A 166 -0.78 -3.37 5.81
CA LEU A 166 -0.09 -4.63 6.01
C LEU A 166 0.00 -5.35 4.67
N LEU A 167 1.20 -5.40 4.12
CA LEU A 167 1.49 -6.12 2.87
C LEU A 167 1.95 -7.53 3.21
N CYS A 168 1.10 -8.51 2.98
CA CYS A 168 1.26 -9.87 3.48
C CYS A 168 1.14 -10.92 2.37
N GLU A 169 1.63 -12.13 2.65
CA GLU A 169 1.46 -13.27 1.75
C GLU A 169 0.00 -13.74 1.71
N GLU A 170 -0.65 -13.79 2.87
CA GLU A 170 -2.05 -14.17 3.01
C GLU A 170 -2.78 -13.21 3.96
N LYS A 171 -3.83 -12.56 3.48
CA LYS A 171 -4.69 -11.71 4.31
C LYS A 171 -5.82 -12.53 4.95
N ASN A 172 -6.42 -11.95 5.98
CA ASN A 172 -7.59 -12.51 6.65
C ASN A 172 -8.58 -11.37 6.93
N ASP A 173 -9.50 -11.15 6.01
CA ASP A 173 -10.46 -10.05 6.09
C ASP A 173 -11.36 -10.14 7.33
N ALA A 174 -11.75 -11.35 7.74
CA ALA A 174 -12.56 -11.56 8.95
C ALA A 174 -11.78 -11.14 10.21
N LEU A 175 -10.50 -11.49 10.29
CA LEU A 175 -9.64 -11.08 11.41
C LEU A 175 -9.44 -9.57 11.44
N VAL A 176 -9.23 -8.94 10.28
CA VAL A 176 -9.09 -7.48 10.16
C VAL A 176 -10.35 -6.79 10.69
N GLN A 177 -11.53 -7.21 10.23
CA GLN A 177 -12.81 -6.63 10.64
C GLN A 177 -13.11 -6.81 12.13
N LEU A 178 -12.73 -7.97 12.71
CA LEU A 178 -12.95 -8.23 14.12
C LEU A 178 -11.98 -7.49 15.03
N THR A 179 -10.75 -7.30 14.58
CA THR A 179 -9.66 -6.73 15.39
C THR A 179 -9.65 -5.20 15.39
N LEU A 180 -9.95 -4.58 14.25
CA LEU A 180 -9.87 -3.12 14.09
C LEU A 180 -11.23 -2.44 14.30
N PRO A 181 -11.25 -1.19 14.79
CA PRO A 181 -12.45 -0.36 14.76
C PRO A 181 -12.97 -0.18 13.32
N GLU A 182 -14.28 -0.01 13.16
CA GLU A 182 -14.91 0.16 11.84
C GLU A 182 -14.34 1.32 11.02
N ASN A 183 -13.87 2.37 11.69
CA ASN A 183 -13.28 3.56 11.07
C ASN A 183 -11.74 3.54 11.04
N ALA A 184 -11.11 2.41 11.32
CA ALA A 184 -9.66 2.30 11.26
C ALA A 184 -9.17 2.50 9.82
N ASN A 185 -8.11 3.28 9.68
CA ASN A 185 -7.49 3.58 8.40
C ASN A 185 -6.35 2.60 8.10
N ILE A 186 -6.62 1.32 8.33
CA ILE A 186 -5.65 0.22 8.19
C ILE A 186 -6.23 -0.85 7.27
N TYR A 187 -5.41 -1.29 6.35
CA TYR A 187 -5.76 -2.26 5.31
C TYR A 187 -4.75 -3.40 5.29
N ALA A 188 -5.22 -4.60 5.05
CA ALA A 188 -4.38 -5.73 4.68
C ALA A 188 -4.51 -6.01 3.19
N THR A 189 -3.40 -6.18 2.50
CA THR A 189 -3.38 -6.54 1.09
C THR A 189 -2.33 -7.60 0.83
N GLU A 190 -2.63 -8.49 -0.09
CA GLU A 190 -1.71 -9.54 -0.51
C GLU A 190 -0.74 -9.02 -1.56
N TYR A 191 0.44 -9.65 -1.64
CA TYR A 191 1.35 -9.49 -2.77
C TYR A 191 1.41 -10.77 -3.60
N SER A 192 1.70 -10.61 -4.88
CA SER A 192 1.87 -11.69 -5.86
C SER A 192 3.12 -11.49 -6.71
#